data_b0f4759706d8157a239205d836d404c6
#
_entry.id   b0f4759706d8157a239205d836d404c6
#
_cell.length_a   1.000
_cell.length_b   1.000
_cell.length_c   1.000
_cell.angle_alpha   90.00
_cell.angle_beta   90.00
_cell.angle_gamma   90.00
#
_symmetry.space_group_name_H-M   'P 1'
#
loop_
_entity.id
_entity.type
_entity.pdbx_description
1 polymer ?
#
loop_
_entity_poly.entity_id
_entity_poly.type
_entity_poly.pdbx_seq_one_letter_code
_entity_poly.pdbx_strand_id
1 'polypeptide(L)'
;DGFRTVAGTARIGDVELGTISQAIQPIINEILNTEDLQFSSVVIRDKSQYRMFYSADTQSTAGSKGIIGTLRPNGFEWSETLGIQAPAITSGFDSSGVEKFYHGDRDGHIYNHDTGNAFNPAGTSTNVEAEYQSPDFDYGDLGTLKTLDYAKIAFTPEGDSQPTLRVRFDYDSLDTPQPADIVLTEIPEPAIFGSALFGSQKFGASEQPLVRQGLTGSGHSNFFKIFSADTNAPYAINGLYVTYRPSGRQ
;
A
#
# COMPACT_ATOMS: atom_id res chain seq x y z
N ASP A 1 -4.37 22.49 -7.99
CA ASP A 1 -3.52 22.11 -9.13
C ASP A 1 -2.70 20.81 -8.92
N GLY A 2 -2.15 20.52 -7.75
CA GLY A 2 -1.40 19.29 -7.47
C GLY A 2 0.10 19.34 -7.75
N PHE A 3 0.76 18.19 -7.75
CA PHE A 3 2.21 18.07 -7.96
C PHE A 3 2.58 18.16 -9.44
N ARG A 4 3.65 18.89 -9.74
CA ARG A 4 4.17 19.09 -11.09
C ARG A 4 5.68 18.91 -11.12
N THR A 5 6.23 18.52 -12.24
CA THR A 5 7.67 18.42 -12.40
C THR A 5 8.29 19.79 -12.60
N VAL A 6 9.37 20.11 -11.89
CA VAL A 6 10.11 21.39 -12.05
C VAL A 6 10.66 21.54 -13.47
N ALA A 7 11.09 20.47 -14.09
CA ALA A 7 11.60 20.48 -15.47
C ALA A 7 10.52 20.91 -16.50
N GLY A 8 9.24 20.66 -16.20
CA GLY A 8 8.12 21.11 -17.03
C GLY A 8 7.86 22.61 -16.96
N THR A 9 8.25 23.25 -15.87
CA THR A 9 8.05 24.71 -15.68
C THR A 9 9.10 25.56 -16.41
N ALA A 10 10.24 24.99 -16.78
CA ALA A 10 11.32 25.70 -17.46
C ALA A 10 11.05 25.96 -18.96
N ARG A 11 10.07 25.31 -19.55
CA ARG A 11 9.61 25.59 -20.91
C ARG A 11 8.44 26.57 -20.86
N ILE A 12 8.74 27.83 -20.79
CA ILE A 12 7.78 28.92 -20.88
C ILE A 12 7.31 29.02 -22.33
N GLY A 13 6.06 28.72 -22.55
CA GLY A 13 5.38 28.86 -23.83
C GLY A 13 4.45 27.67 -24.05
N ASP A 14 3.19 27.82 -23.66
CA ASP A 14 2.06 27.00 -24.08
C ASP A 14 2.17 25.47 -23.81
N VAL A 15 2.65 25.10 -22.65
CA VAL A 15 2.69 23.69 -22.23
C VAL A 15 1.64 23.47 -21.15
N GLU A 16 0.68 22.63 -21.42
CA GLU A 16 -0.10 21.95 -20.37
C GLU A 16 0.89 21.34 -19.39
N LEU A 17 1.04 21.97 -18.25
CA LEU A 17 1.89 21.47 -17.16
C LEU A 17 1.23 20.20 -16.63
N GLY A 18 1.66 19.04 -17.17
CA GLY A 18 1.12 17.75 -16.79
C GLY A 18 1.19 17.57 -15.28
N THR A 19 0.03 17.44 -14.64
CA THR A 19 -0.07 17.15 -13.22
C THR A 19 0.25 15.69 -13.01
N ILE A 20 1.34 15.38 -12.28
CA ILE A 20 1.75 14.00 -11.98
C ILE A 20 0.92 13.36 -10.86
N SER A 21 0.12 14.14 -10.15
CA SER A 21 -0.73 13.72 -9.03
C SER A 21 -2.21 13.53 -9.43
N GLN A 22 -2.52 13.40 -10.69
CA GLN A 22 -3.91 13.25 -11.14
C GLN A 22 -4.62 12.05 -10.49
N ALA A 23 -3.90 10.95 -10.27
CA ALA A 23 -4.44 9.75 -9.63
C ALA A 23 -4.90 9.98 -8.18
N ILE A 24 -4.34 10.97 -7.48
CA ILE A 24 -4.66 11.33 -6.10
C ILE A 24 -5.35 12.70 -6.01
N GLN A 25 -5.99 13.16 -7.07
CA GLN A 25 -6.63 14.47 -7.10
C GLN A 25 -7.65 14.71 -5.96
N PRO A 26 -8.44 13.72 -5.50
CA PRO A 26 -9.31 13.90 -4.34
C PRO A 26 -8.53 14.29 -3.07
N ILE A 27 -7.38 13.66 -2.80
CA ILE A 27 -6.52 13.97 -1.65
C ILE A 27 -5.93 15.38 -1.81
N ILE A 28 -5.48 15.73 -3.01
CA ILE A 28 -4.97 17.08 -3.30
C ILE A 28 -6.04 18.16 -3.04
N ASN A 29 -7.27 17.90 -3.46
CA ASN A 29 -8.38 18.82 -3.23
C ASN A 29 -8.70 18.96 -1.72
N GLU A 30 -8.64 17.87 -0.95
CA GLU A 30 -8.76 17.92 0.51
C GLU A 30 -7.68 18.81 1.11
N ILE A 31 -6.41 18.61 0.72
CA ILE A 31 -5.28 19.42 1.19
C ILE A 31 -5.48 20.90 0.88
N LEU A 32 -5.91 21.24 -0.34
CA LEU A 32 -6.10 22.62 -0.78
C LEU A 32 -7.28 23.33 -0.08
N ASN A 33 -8.28 22.57 0.37
CA ASN A 33 -9.47 23.08 1.02
C ASN A 33 -9.39 23.07 2.56
N THR A 34 -8.31 22.52 3.13
CA THR A 34 -8.11 22.47 4.59
C THR A 34 -7.18 23.61 5.00
N GLU A 35 -7.66 24.45 5.91
CA GLU A 35 -6.88 25.56 6.48
C GLU A 35 -5.87 25.05 7.53
N ASP A 36 -4.83 25.84 7.76
CA ASP A 36 -3.81 25.67 8.82
C ASP A 36 -3.05 24.33 8.78
N LEU A 37 -2.90 23.71 7.59
CA LEU A 37 -2.08 22.51 7.44
C LEU A 37 -0.60 22.82 7.62
N GLN A 38 0.03 22.00 8.45
CA GLN A 38 1.49 21.94 8.57
C GLN A 38 2.04 20.83 7.69
N PHE A 39 3.09 21.13 6.96
CA PHE A 39 3.71 20.21 6.01
C PHE A 39 5.16 19.92 6.39
N SER A 40 5.56 18.66 6.21
CA SER A 40 6.95 18.29 6.15
C SER A 40 7.15 17.30 4.99
N SER A 41 8.32 17.32 4.37
CA SER A 41 8.57 16.41 3.27
C SER A 41 10.03 15.98 3.19
N VAL A 42 10.26 14.82 2.55
CA VAL A 42 11.60 14.25 2.35
C VAL A 42 11.67 13.54 1.01
N VAL A 43 12.82 13.59 0.39
CA VAL A 43 13.18 12.76 -0.77
C VAL A 43 14.09 11.63 -0.30
N ILE A 44 13.71 10.39 -0.61
CA ILE A 44 14.47 9.18 -0.32
C ILE A 44 15.03 8.66 -1.64
N ARG A 45 16.33 8.86 -1.83
CA ARG A 45 17.00 8.59 -3.12
C ARG A 45 17.09 7.12 -3.42
N ASP A 46 17.47 6.31 -2.44
CA ASP A 46 17.63 4.86 -2.57
C ASP A 46 16.33 4.16 -2.98
N LYS A 47 15.18 4.74 -2.60
CA LYS A 47 13.85 4.20 -2.95
C LYS A 47 13.18 4.93 -4.11
N SER A 48 13.80 6.00 -4.64
CA SER A 48 13.18 6.89 -5.63
C SER A 48 11.80 7.39 -5.17
N GLN A 49 11.70 7.76 -3.89
CA GLN A 49 10.45 8.19 -3.26
C GLN A 49 10.51 9.64 -2.81
N TYR A 50 9.35 10.30 -2.96
CA TYR A 50 9.01 11.53 -2.28
C TYR A 50 7.93 11.23 -1.24
N ARG A 51 8.13 11.64 0.01
CA ARG A 51 7.14 11.52 1.07
C ARG A 51 6.80 12.89 1.61
N MET A 52 5.52 13.19 1.72
CA MET A 52 4.99 14.41 2.32
C MET A 52 4.01 14.04 3.43
N PHE A 53 4.19 14.65 4.60
CA PHE A 53 3.30 14.48 5.74
C PHE A 53 2.59 15.81 6.02
N TYR A 54 1.33 15.73 6.40
CA TYR A 54 0.52 16.90 6.70
C TYR A 54 -0.48 16.62 7.83
N SER A 55 -0.80 17.64 8.58
CA SER A 55 -1.75 17.59 9.69
C SER A 55 -2.36 18.97 9.93
N ALA A 56 -3.66 19.02 10.12
CA ALA A 56 -4.37 20.25 10.54
C ALA A 56 -4.23 20.53 12.04
N ASP A 57 -4.13 19.46 12.84
CA ASP A 57 -4.02 19.57 14.29
C ASP A 57 -2.56 19.44 14.73
N THR A 58 -2.14 20.44 15.52
CA THR A 58 -0.79 20.47 16.06
C THR A 58 -0.54 19.44 17.17
N GLN A 59 -1.57 18.78 17.70
CA GLN A 59 -1.45 17.92 18.88
C GLN A 59 -1.97 16.49 18.72
N SER A 60 -2.67 16.16 17.63
CA SER A 60 -3.26 14.83 17.45
C SER A 60 -2.54 14.02 16.37
N THR A 61 -2.20 12.76 16.69
CA THR A 61 -1.72 11.78 15.70
C THR A 61 -2.86 11.26 14.81
N ALA A 62 -4.09 11.25 15.31
CA ALA A 62 -5.24 10.70 14.60
C ALA A 62 -5.59 11.44 13.30
N GLY A 63 -5.27 12.73 13.22
CA GLY A 63 -5.48 13.54 12.02
C GLY A 63 -4.28 13.62 11.07
N SER A 64 -3.17 12.95 11.40
CA SER A 64 -1.94 13.02 10.59
C SER A 64 -2.04 12.09 9.40
N LYS A 65 -1.76 12.66 8.22
CA LYS A 65 -1.78 11.95 6.94
C LYS A 65 -0.47 12.16 6.20
N GLY A 66 -0.19 11.30 5.24
CA GLY A 66 0.94 11.49 4.36
C GLY A 66 0.69 10.89 2.99
N ILE A 67 1.46 11.35 2.03
CA ILE A 67 1.45 10.88 0.65
C ILE A 67 2.85 10.41 0.31
N ILE A 68 2.93 9.23 -0.28
CA ILE A 68 4.17 8.66 -0.81
C ILE A 68 4.04 8.61 -2.33
N GLY A 69 4.90 9.33 -3.03
CA GLY A 69 5.06 9.22 -4.48
C GLY A 69 6.32 8.43 -4.81
N THR A 70 6.18 7.30 -5.47
CA THR A 70 7.30 6.48 -5.92
C THR A 70 7.52 6.67 -7.43
N LEU A 71 8.70 7.11 -7.81
CA LEU A 71 9.05 7.28 -9.22
C LEU A 71 9.30 5.92 -9.88
N ARG A 72 8.56 5.65 -10.94
CA ARG A 72 8.67 4.46 -11.78
C ARG A 72 8.98 4.85 -13.23
N PRO A 73 9.41 3.92 -14.09
CA PRO A 73 9.65 4.23 -15.50
C PRO A 73 8.44 4.84 -16.24
N ASN A 74 7.23 4.50 -15.81
CA ASN A 74 5.97 4.95 -16.42
C ASN A 74 5.32 6.14 -15.70
N GLY A 75 6.01 6.76 -14.73
CA GLY A 75 5.48 7.89 -13.98
C GLY A 75 5.54 7.71 -12.46
N PHE A 76 4.66 8.40 -11.73
CA PHE A 76 4.57 8.29 -10.29
C PHE A 76 3.44 7.33 -9.87
N GLU A 77 3.76 6.42 -8.99
CA GLU A 77 2.79 5.64 -8.22
C GLU A 77 2.58 6.31 -6.86
N TRP A 78 1.33 6.43 -6.46
CA TRP A 78 0.95 7.14 -5.25
C TRP A 78 0.32 6.20 -4.24
N SER A 79 0.67 6.39 -2.97
CA SER A 79 0.01 5.77 -1.83
C SER A 79 -0.20 6.78 -0.72
N GLU A 80 -1.18 6.52 0.13
CA GLU A 80 -1.48 7.31 1.32
C GLU A 80 -0.91 6.59 2.56
N THR A 81 -0.50 7.37 3.56
CA THR A 81 -0.14 6.88 4.90
C THR A 81 -0.94 7.64 5.94
N LEU A 82 -1.37 6.94 6.98
CA LEU A 82 -2.20 7.46 8.04
C LEU A 82 -1.53 7.24 9.40
N GLY A 83 -1.79 8.15 10.34
CA GLY A 83 -1.38 8.00 11.73
C GLY A 83 0.09 8.30 12.02
N ILE A 84 0.89 8.75 11.05
CA ILE A 84 2.27 9.17 11.27
C ILE A 84 2.32 10.67 11.46
N GLN A 85 2.58 11.11 12.68
CA GLN A 85 2.78 12.52 13.00
C GLN A 85 4.26 12.90 12.77
N ALA A 86 4.53 13.57 11.67
CA ALA A 86 5.88 13.93 11.27
C ALA A 86 5.99 15.44 10.97
N PRO A 87 5.90 16.33 11.98
CA PRO A 87 6.07 17.77 11.79
C PRO A 87 7.47 18.15 11.28
N ALA A 88 8.46 17.30 11.51
CA ALA A 88 9.81 17.47 10.98
C ALA A 88 10.36 16.12 10.50
N ILE A 89 10.81 16.06 9.26
CA ILE A 89 11.40 14.87 8.67
C ILE A 89 12.69 15.24 7.92
N THR A 90 13.66 14.33 7.95
CA THR A 90 14.93 14.51 7.25
C THR A 90 15.49 13.18 6.79
N SER A 91 16.35 13.20 5.77
CA SER A 91 17.15 12.06 5.33
C SER A 91 18.65 12.41 5.37
N GLY A 92 19.47 11.40 5.53
CA GLY A 92 20.93 11.52 5.51
C GLY A 92 21.57 10.15 5.33
N PHE A 93 22.87 10.14 5.06
CA PHE A 93 23.64 8.91 4.90
C PHE A 93 24.39 8.59 6.19
N ASP A 94 24.34 7.33 6.60
CA ASP A 94 25.17 6.84 7.68
C ASP A 94 26.65 6.67 7.26
N SER A 95 27.52 6.28 8.20
CA SER A 95 28.94 6.07 7.93
C SER A 95 29.23 4.95 6.89
N SER A 96 28.27 4.11 6.63
CA SER A 96 28.33 3.03 5.64
C SER A 96 27.79 3.44 4.26
N GLY A 97 27.31 4.69 4.13
CA GLY A 97 26.70 5.22 2.91
C GLY A 97 25.25 4.76 2.68
N VAL A 98 24.61 4.18 3.70
CA VAL A 98 23.20 3.79 3.64
C VAL A 98 22.31 4.98 3.99
N GLU A 99 21.33 5.28 3.14
CA GLU A 99 20.38 6.35 3.41
C GLU A 99 19.46 5.99 4.57
N LYS A 100 19.40 6.87 5.55
CA LYS A 100 18.49 6.79 6.71
C LYS A 100 17.58 8.00 6.71
N PHE A 101 16.36 7.83 7.16
CA PHE A 101 15.42 8.93 7.28
C PHE A 101 14.65 8.82 8.60
N TYR A 102 14.52 9.98 9.23
CA TYR A 102 13.99 10.12 10.58
C TYR A 102 12.92 11.19 10.59
N HIS A 103 11.90 10.98 11.42
CA HIS A 103 11.00 12.07 11.78
C HIS A 103 10.99 12.28 13.30
N GLY A 104 10.76 13.51 13.70
CA GLY A 104 10.41 13.85 15.08
C GLY A 104 8.90 13.98 15.17
N ASP A 105 8.31 13.50 16.26
CA ASP A 105 6.95 13.79 16.65
C ASP A 105 6.87 15.06 17.52
N ARG A 106 5.66 15.37 18.00
CA ARG A 106 5.45 16.52 18.90
C ARG A 106 5.62 16.19 20.35
N ASP A 107 5.73 14.91 20.68
CA ASP A 107 5.95 14.42 22.03
C ASP A 107 7.46 14.29 22.37
N GLY A 108 8.31 14.66 21.41
CA GLY A 108 9.77 14.70 21.57
C GLY A 108 10.48 13.38 21.24
N HIS A 109 9.81 12.46 20.57
CA HIS A 109 10.42 11.22 20.11
C HIS A 109 10.99 11.37 18.71
N ILE A 110 12.03 10.60 18.40
CA ILE A 110 12.62 10.50 17.07
C ILE A 110 12.45 9.05 16.58
N TYR A 111 11.87 8.89 15.42
CA TYR A 111 11.61 7.60 14.80
C TYR A 111 12.47 7.41 13.56
N ASN A 112 13.01 6.20 13.43
CA ASN A 112 13.65 5.75 12.21
C ASN A 112 12.62 5.05 11.35
N HIS A 113 12.42 5.54 10.13
CA HIS A 113 11.45 4.96 9.20
C HIS A 113 11.92 3.65 8.60
N ASP A 114 10.96 2.83 8.16
CA ASP A 114 11.14 1.57 7.43
C ASP A 114 12.07 0.60 8.15
N THR A 115 11.94 0.52 9.46
CA THR A 115 12.67 -0.42 10.32
C THR A 115 11.72 -1.15 11.26
N GLY A 116 11.87 -2.49 11.34
CA GLY A 116 10.98 -3.33 12.16
C GLY A 116 9.60 -3.58 11.53
N ASN A 117 8.77 -4.33 12.23
CA ASN A 117 7.48 -4.82 11.75
C ASN A 117 6.28 -4.18 12.48
N ALA A 118 6.54 -3.25 13.38
CA ALA A 118 5.50 -2.59 14.16
C ALA A 118 5.75 -1.09 14.22
N PHE A 119 4.69 -0.32 14.30
CA PHE A 119 4.78 1.08 14.67
C PHE A 119 4.86 1.17 16.20
N ASN A 120 5.87 1.87 16.72
CA ASN A 120 6.15 1.94 18.16
C ASN A 120 6.03 3.37 18.70
N PRO A 121 4.83 3.97 18.74
CA PRO A 121 4.66 5.30 19.30
C PRO A 121 5.01 5.26 20.80
N ALA A 122 5.93 6.12 21.22
CA ALA A 122 6.39 6.21 22.62
C ALA A 122 6.81 4.84 23.24
N GLY A 123 7.34 3.93 22.42
CA GLY A 123 7.79 2.60 22.87
C GLY A 123 6.67 1.56 23.01
N THR A 124 5.44 1.86 22.64
CA THR A 124 4.33 0.89 22.63
C THR A 124 4.18 0.32 21.22
N SER A 125 4.34 -1.01 21.09
CA SER A 125 4.15 -1.69 19.81
C SER A 125 2.67 -1.65 19.39
N THR A 126 2.40 -1.16 18.20
CA THR A 126 1.07 -1.14 17.58
C THR A 126 1.11 -1.80 16.21
N ASN A 127 -0.05 -2.27 15.76
CA ASN A 127 -0.19 -2.88 14.44
C ASN A 127 0.09 -1.85 13.34
N VAL A 128 0.68 -2.34 12.25
CA VAL A 128 0.76 -1.60 11.00
C VAL A 128 -0.41 -2.04 10.13
N GLU A 129 -1.26 -1.09 9.76
CA GLU A 129 -2.35 -1.34 8.84
C GLU A 129 -1.86 -1.07 7.41
N ALA A 130 -2.01 -2.08 6.55
CA ALA A 130 -1.70 -2.00 5.15
C ALA A 130 -2.90 -2.47 4.34
N GLU A 131 -3.22 -1.74 3.27
CA GLU A 131 -4.38 -2.03 2.44
C GLU A 131 -4.05 -1.76 0.97
N TYR A 132 -4.40 -2.70 0.12
CA TYR A 132 -4.43 -2.53 -1.32
C TYR A 132 -5.80 -2.96 -1.84
N GLN A 133 -6.46 -2.09 -2.61
CA GLN A 133 -7.71 -2.38 -3.28
C GLN A 133 -7.56 -2.16 -4.77
N SER A 134 -7.98 -3.15 -5.56
CA SER A 134 -8.04 -3.03 -7.01
C SER A 134 -9.27 -2.20 -7.44
N PRO A 135 -9.28 -1.66 -8.66
CA PRO A 135 -10.54 -1.23 -9.27
C PRO A 135 -11.51 -2.40 -9.42
N ASP A 136 -12.79 -2.08 -9.70
CA ASP A 136 -13.77 -3.07 -10.09
C ASP A 136 -13.48 -3.60 -11.51
N PHE A 137 -13.38 -4.91 -11.62
CA PHE A 137 -13.18 -5.61 -12.89
C PHE A 137 -14.51 -6.11 -13.44
N ASP A 138 -14.88 -5.67 -14.63
CA ASP A 138 -16.03 -6.14 -15.38
C ASP A 138 -15.67 -7.20 -16.44
N TYR A 139 -14.36 -7.43 -16.62
CA TYR A 139 -13.80 -8.34 -17.62
C TYR A 139 -14.26 -8.05 -19.06
N GLY A 140 -14.61 -6.78 -19.32
CA GLY A 140 -15.04 -6.30 -20.62
C GLY A 140 -16.52 -6.53 -20.97
N ASP A 141 -17.32 -7.11 -20.08
CA ASP A 141 -18.76 -7.30 -20.27
C ASP A 141 -19.54 -7.27 -18.96
N LEU A 142 -20.10 -6.13 -18.59
CA LEU A 142 -20.97 -5.98 -17.44
C LEU A 142 -22.30 -6.76 -17.55
N GLY A 143 -22.74 -7.11 -18.76
CA GLY A 143 -23.98 -7.83 -18.97
C GLY A 143 -23.90 -9.33 -18.65
N THR A 144 -22.71 -9.87 -18.49
CA THR A 144 -22.50 -11.29 -18.19
C THR A 144 -22.17 -11.48 -16.72
N LEU A 145 -22.88 -12.38 -16.05
CA LEU A 145 -22.55 -12.83 -14.69
C LEU A 145 -21.28 -13.67 -14.71
N LYS A 146 -20.34 -13.41 -13.79
CA LYS A 146 -19.08 -14.16 -13.62
C LYS A 146 -19.05 -14.84 -12.28
N THR A 147 -18.74 -16.13 -12.29
CA THR A 147 -18.47 -16.92 -11.08
C THR A 147 -16.98 -17.08 -10.93
N LEU A 148 -16.42 -16.65 -9.80
CA LEU A 148 -15.00 -16.80 -9.50
C LEU A 148 -14.69 -18.23 -9.05
N ASP A 149 -13.59 -18.81 -9.56
CA ASP A 149 -13.14 -20.13 -9.19
C ASP A 149 -11.97 -20.09 -8.19
N TYR A 150 -10.91 -19.39 -8.56
CA TYR A 150 -9.75 -19.20 -7.67
C TYR A 150 -8.92 -17.98 -8.08
N ALA A 151 -8.17 -17.47 -7.12
CA ALA A 151 -7.09 -16.53 -7.36
C ALA A 151 -5.73 -17.18 -7.13
N LYS A 152 -4.73 -16.74 -7.89
CA LYS A 152 -3.31 -16.95 -7.62
C LYS A 152 -2.69 -15.61 -7.35
N ILE A 153 -2.07 -15.47 -6.18
CA ILE A 153 -1.49 -14.21 -5.74
C ILE A 153 0.00 -14.44 -5.53
N ALA A 154 0.81 -13.64 -6.23
CA ALA A 154 2.26 -13.69 -6.10
C ALA A 154 2.70 -12.67 -5.05
N PHE A 155 3.34 -13.15 -3.99
CA PHE A 155 3.89 -12.35 -2.90
C PHE A 155 5.42 -12.44 -2.86
N THR A 156 6.06 -11.37 -2.37
CA THR A 156 7.42 -11.44 -1.83
C THR A 156 7.33 -11.11 -0.35
N PRO A 157 7.32 -12.12 0.54
CA PRO A 157 7.31 -11.90 1.98
C PRO A 157 8.72 -11.55 2.47
N GLU A 158 8.79 -10.68 3.49
CA GLU A 158 10.02 -10.39 4.24
C GLU A 158 10.11 -11.19 5.55
N GLY A 159 9.18 -12.13 5.74
CA GLY A 159 9.06 -13.01 6.89
C GLY A 159 7.70 -13.69 6.92
N ASP A 160 7.23 -14.09 8.11
CA ASP A 160 5.92 -14.73 8.29
C ASP A 160 4.81 -13.69 8.20
N SER A 161 4.10 -13.67 7.07
CA SER A 161 3.05 -12.71 6.75
C SER A 161 1.70 -13.40 6.61
N GLN A 162 0.62 -12.78 7.12
CA GLN A 162 -0.74 -13.32 7.07
C GLN A 162 -1.76 -12.29 6.59
N PRO A 163 -1.68 -11.82 5.34
CA PRO A 163 -2.67 -10.90 4.82
C PRO A 163 -4.04 -11.56 4.62
N THR A 164 -5.08 -10.74 4.63
CA THR A 164 -6.45 -11.15 4.37
C THR A 164 -6.85 -10.72 2.97
N LEU A 165 -7.48 -11.63 2.22
CA LEU A 165 -8.09 -11.39 0.93
C LEU A 165 -9.59 -11.17 1.12
N ARG A 166 -10.08 -10.05 0.62
CA ARG A 166 -11.50 -9.73 0.50
C ARG A 166 -11.88 -9.65 -0.97
N VAL A 167 -12.99 -10.27 -1.31
CA VAL A 167 -13.59 -10.15 -2.63
C VAL A 167 -14.98 -9.54 -2.46
N ARG A 168 -15.32 -8.58 -3.30
CA ARG A 168 -16.65 -7.98 -3.32
C ARG A 168 -17.17 -7.90 -4.73
N PHE A 169 -18.46 -8.14 -4.88
CA PHE A 169 -19.16 -8.14 -6.16
C PHE A 169 -20.05 -6.92 -6.31
N ASP A 170 -20.25 -6.48 -7.55
CA ASP A 170 -21.19 -5.45 -7.95
C ASP A 170 -21.05 -4.17 -7.12
N TYR A 171 -19.80 -3.66 -7.03
CA TYR A 171 -19.46 -2.44 -6.29
C TYR A 171 -19.79 -2.52 -4.78
N ASP A 172 -19.62 -3.71 -4.18
CA ASP A 172 -19.99 -4.00 -2.79
C ASP A 172 -21.49 -3.79 -2.50
N SER A 173 -22.34 -4.12 -3.46
CA SER A 173 -23.77 -3.98 -3.34
C SER A 173 -24.33 -4.86 -2.21
N LEU A 174 -25.23 -4.30 -1.42
CA LEU A 174 -25.94 -5.03 -0.38
C LEU A 174 -26.96 -6.05 -0.93
N ASP A 175 -27.35 -5.89 -2.20
CA ASP A 175 -28.31 -6.78 -2.88
C ASP A 175 -27.61 -8.04 -3.43
N THR A 176 -26.28 -8.04 -3.56
CA THR A 176 -25.51 -9.19 -4.01
C THR A 176 -24.87 -9.90 -2.80
N PRO A 177 -25.05 -11.23 -2.65
CA PRO A 177 -24.40 -11.98 -1.57
C PRO A 177 -22.87 -11.85 -1.66
N GLN A 178 -22.27 -11.31 -0.61
CA GLN A 178 -20.83 -11.10 -0.53
C GLN A 178 -20.14 -12.27 0.18
N PRO A 179 -19.00 -12.78 -0.34
CA PRO A 179 -18.24 -13.82 0.32
C PRO A 179 -17.57 -13.31 1.60
N ALA A 180 -17.28 -14.25 2.52
CA ALA A 180 -16.49 -13.96 3.70
C ALA A 180 -15.04 -13.64 3.33
N ASP A 181 -14.37 -12.86 4.17
CA ASP A 181 -12.95 -12.59 4.06
C ASP A 181 -12.12 -13.86 4.27
N ILE A 182 -10.99 -13.99 3.59
CA ILE A 182 -10.16 -15.18 3.56
C ILE A 182 -8.77 -14.82 4.07
N VAL A 183 -8.34 -15.40 5.19
CA VAL A 183 -6.97 -15.25 5.68
C VAL A 183 -6.04 -16.12 4.82
N LEU A 184 -5.01 -15.50 4.25
CA LEU A 184 -4.01 -16.18 3.44
C LEU A 184 -2.91 -16.73 4.36
N THR A 185 -3.02 -17.99 4.73
CA THR A 185 -2.15 -18.64 5.74
C THR A 185 -0.91 -19.31 5.16
N GLU A 186 -0.77 -19.33 3.83
CA GLU A 186 0.27 -20.11 3.15
C GLU A 186 1.33 -19.22 2.49
N ILE A 187 1.78 -18.16 3.17
CA ILE A 187 2.93 -17.37 2.74
C ILE A 187 4.13 -17.78 3.60
N PRO A 188 4.88 -18.84 3.21
CA PRO A 188 5.97 -19.33 4.02
C PRO A 188 7.15 -18.35 3.98
N GLU A 189 7.74 -18.12 5.15
CA GLU A 189 9.06 -17.50 5.23
C GLU A 189 10.09 -18.42 4.55
N PRO A 190 10.94 -17.91 3.63
CA PRO A 190 12.04 -18.68 3.10
C PRO A 190 13.03 -19.03 4.21
N ALA A 191 13.41 -20.31 4.30
CA ALA A 191 14.42 -20.75 5.27
C ALA A 191 15.79 -20.14 4.93
N ILE A 192 16.30 -19.26 5.79
CA ILE A 192 17.62 -18.65 5.63
C ILE A 192 18.67 -19.62 6.18
N PHE A 193 19.66 -19.97 5.35
CA PHE A 193 20.76 -20.85 5.76
C PHE A 193 21.56 -20.22 6.91
N GLY A 194 21.67 -20.94 8.01
CA GLY A 194 22.38 -20.49 9.23
C GLY A 194 21.48 -19.91 10.35
N SER A 195 20.21 -19.57 10.07
CA SER A 195 19.24 -19.13 11.07
C SER A 195 17.97 -19.97 11.13
N ALA A 196 17.75 -20.81 10.13
CA ALA A 196 16.57 -21.68 10.07
C ALA A 196 16.66 -22.86 11.05
N LEU A 197 15.61 -23.06 11.85
CA LEU A 197 15.51 -24.19 12.77
C LEU A 197 14.93 -25.40 12.05
N PHE A 198 15.59 -26.56 12.18
CA PHE A 198 15.13 -27.83 11.62
C PHE A 198 13.76 -28.20 12.22
N GLY A 199 12.78 -28.42 11.36
CA GLY A 199 11.42 -28.80 11.78
C GLY A 199 10.42 -27.64 11.93
N SER A 200 10.88 -26.38 11.90
CA SER A 200 10.01 -25.20 12.03
C SER A 200 9.86 -24.43 10.72
N GLN A 201 10.81 -24.54 9.80
CA GLN A 201 10.84 -23.80 8.55
C GLN A 201 10.86 -24.71 7.33
N LYS A 202 10.22 -24.30 6.26
CA LYS A 202 10.16 -25.08 5.01
C LYS A 202 11.39 -24.79 4.15
N PHE A 203 12.22 -25.80 3.90
CA PHE A 203 13.30 -25.71 2.92
C PHE A 203 12.72 -25.66 1.50
N GLY A 204 13.20 -24.72 0.68
CA GLY A 204 12.79 -24.60 -0.71
C GLY A 204 11.56 -23.70 -0.95
N ALA A 205 11.27 -22.79 -0.03
CA ALA A 205 10.32 -21.71 -0.32
C ALA A 205 10.80 -20.90 -1.54
N SER A 206 9.93 -20.69 -2.50
CA SER A 206 10.22 -19.85 -3.67
C SER A 206 10.44 -18.41 -3.23
N GLU A 207 11.36 -17.70 -3.87
CA GLU A 207 11.55 -16.25 -3.69
C GLU A 207 10.26 -15.44 -3.97
N GLN A 208 9.31 -16.04 -4.71
CA GLN A 208 7.99 -15.48 -4.96
C GLN A 208 6.93 -16.55 -4.68
N PRO A 209 6.48 -16.71 -3.47
CA PRO A 209 5.46 -17.68 -3.15
C PRO A 209 4.15 -17.33 -3.87
N LEU A 210 3.66 -18.29 -4.63
CA LEU A 210 2.39 -18.21 -5.32
C LEU A 210 1.30 -18.87 -4.48
N VAL A 211 0.50 -18.06 -3.81
CA VAL A 211 -0.64 -18.56 -3.03
C VAL A 211 -1.81 -18.78 -3.96
N ARG A 212 -2.34 -20.01 -3.96
CA ARG A 212 -3.57 -20.34 -4.68
C ARG A 212 -4.73 -20.43 -3.69
N GLN A 213 -5.69 -19.52 -3.84
CA GLN A 213 -6.86 -19.43 -2.99
C GLN A 213 -8.14 -19.72 -3.77
N GLY A 214 -8.95 -20.69 -3.34
CA GLY A 214 -10.29 -20.91 -3.87
C GLY A 214 -11.20 -19.73 -3.55
N LEU A 215 -11.99 -19.32 -4.53
CA LEU A 215 -12.94 -18.23 -4.40
C LEU A 215 -14.36 -18.74 -4.53
N THR A 216 -15.30 -18.01 -3.96
CA THR A 216 -16.74 -18.27 -4.06
C THR A 216 -17.49 -16.99 -4.38
N GLY A 217 -18.64 -17.14 -5.02
CA GLY A 217 -19.51 -16.02 -5.36
C GLY A 217 -19.54 -15.69 -6.85
N SER A 218 -20.50 -14.88 -7.21
CA SER A 218 -20.78 -14.46 -8.58
C SER A 218 -21.30 -13.03 -8.59
N GLY A 219 -20.95 -12.29 -9.60
CA GLY A 219 -21.42 -10.92 -9.86
C GLY A 219 -21.12 -10.48 -11.29
N HIS A 220 -21.55 -9.30 -11.64
CA HIS A 220 -21.29 -8.68 -12.94
C HIS A 220 -19.92 -8.00 -12.96
N SER A 221 -19.49 -7.46 -11.82
CA SER A 221 -18.15 -6.95 -11.58
C SER A 221 -17.62 -7.46 -10.23
N ASN A 222 -16.34 -7.30 -9.98
CA ASN A 222 -15.77 -7.54 -8.67
C ASN A 222 -14.47 -6.77 -8.45
N PHE A 223 -14.16 -6.48 -7.20
CA PHE A 223 -12.83 -6.02 -6.80
C PHE A 223 -12.18 -6.94 -5.77
N PHE A 224 -10.89 -6.81 -5.66
CA PHE A 224 -10.05 -7.52 -4.69
C PHE A 224 -9.41 -6.52 -3.75
N LYS A 225 -9.48 -6.80 -2.46
CA LYS A 225 -8.80 -6.04 -1.43
C LYS A 225 -7.89 -6.99 -0.66
N ILE A 226 -6.62 -6.65 -0.55
CA ILE A 226 -5.64 -7.36 0.27
C ILE A 226 -5.22 -6.43 1.38
N PHE A 227 -5.37 -6.87 2.61
CA PHE A 227 -5.08 -6.03 3.77
C PHE A 227 -4.52 -6.83 4.93
N SER A 228 -3.79 -6.15 5.80
CA SER A 228 -3.30 -6.66 7.09
C SER A 228 -3.38 -5.56 8.14
N ALA A 229 -3.54 -5.95 9.40
CA ALA A 229 -3.55 -5.07 10.55
C ALA A 229 -2.89 -5.80 11.72
N ASP A 230 -1.57 -6.02 11.63
CA ASP A 230 -0.81 -6.82 12.56
C ASP A 230 0.64 -6.32 12.72
N THR A 231 1.43 -7.05 13.48
CA THR A 231 2.86 -6.82 13.68
C THR A 231 3.73 -7.86 12.99
N ASN A 232 3.16 -8.61 12.05
CA ASN A 232 3.90 -9.59 11.25
C ASN A 232 4.84 -8.92 10.26
N ALA A 233 5.69 -9.71 9.63
CA ALA A 233 6.61 -9.21 8.63
C ALA A 233 5.87 -8.60 7.42
N PRO A 234 6.43 -7.56 6.80
CA PRO A 234 5.85 -6.95 5.61
C PRO A 234 5.93 -7.89 4.40
N TYR A 235 5.16 -7.56 3.37
CA TYR A 235 5.11 -8.29 2.12
C TYR A 235 4.90 -7.35 0.94
N ALA A 236 5.34 -7.74 -0.23
CA ALA A 236 5.00 -7.09 -1.48
C ALA A 236 4.05 -7.96 -2.31
N ILE A 237 3.05 -7.33 -2.93
CA ILE A 237 2.13 -7.98 -3.88
C ILE A 237 2.69 -7.75 -5.28
N ASN A 238 3.13 -8.83 -5.95
CA ASN A 238 3.73 -8.75 -7.28
C ASN A 238 2.72 -8.99 -8.40
N GLY A 239 1.63 -9.68 -8.11
CA GLY A 239 0.58 -9.95 -9.09
C GLY A 239 -0.60 -10.70 -8.55
N LEU A 240 -1.73 -10.48 -9.20
CA LEU A 240 -2.98 -11.18 -8.95
C LEU A 240 -3.49 -11.77 -10.27
N TYR A 241 -3.69 -13.07 -10.29
CA TYR A 241 -4.27 -13.80 -11.41
C TYR A 241 -5.57 -14.45 -10.96
N VAL A 242 -6.66 -14.20 -11.67
CA VAL A 242 -7.99 -14.67 -11.32
C VAL A 242 -8.54 -15.57 -12.40
N THR A 243 -9.12 -16.69 -12.00
CA THR A 243 -9.87 -17.59 -12.89
C THR A 243 -11.34 -17.47 -12.58
N TYR A 244 -12.13 -17.23 -13.62
CA TYR A 244 -13.58 -17.11 -13.54
C TYR A 244 -14.26 -17.85 -14.70
N ARG A 245 -15.53 -18.13 -14.51
CA ARG A 245 -16.41 -18.70 -15.55
C ARG A 245 -17.58 -17.75 -15.83
N PRO A 246 -17.89 -17.44 -17.09
CA PRO A 246 -19.13 -16.77 -17.44
C PRO A 246 -20.32 -17.67 -17.12
N SER A 247 -21.31 -17.14 -16.40
CA SER A 247 -22.44 -17.92 -15.85
C SER A 247 -23.79 -17.57 -16.50
N GLY A 248 -23.79 -16.82 -17.58
CA GLY A 248 -24.99 -16.43 -18.33
C GLY A 248 -25.22 -14.93 -18.38
N ARG A 249 -26.06 -14.50 -19.32
CA ARG A 249 -26.56 -13.13 -19.43
C ARG A 249 -27.93 -13.05 -18.75
N GLN A 250 -28.11 -12.06 -17.90
CA GLN A 250 -29.43 -11.61 -17.48
C GLN A 250 -29.91 -10.46 -18.36
#